data_1812e2ae8db6412bd8658ee3d20a05be
#
_entry.id   1812e2ae8db6412bd8658ee3d20a05be
#
_cell.length_a   1.000
_cell.length_b   1.000
_cell.length_c   1.000
_cell.angle_alpha   90.00
_cell.angle_beta   90.00
_cell.angle_gamma   90.00
#
_symmetry.space_group_name_H-M   'P 1'
#
loop_
_entity.id
_entity.type
_entity.pdbx_description
1 polymer ?
#
loop_
_entity_poly.entity_id
_entity_poly.type
_entity_poly.pdbx_seq_one_letter_code
_entity_poly.pdbx_strand_id
1 'polypeptide(L)'
;MSKNETTTNASTVSTNASTNTTIANTTANTISTTANTDSASTASTDTTNASNTANTDTTNASTNNTTITDNKNASTTATANNASTASKAYSIPSTHTEESSNPMIRTEHLTKKINGKLIVNDLTLTIPAGSMFALLGPNGAGKTTTTRLLTGMLHPSKGHAYINGIEMNDNTGSELRGIMGIQVDGNAYNNMTVIDNLDLWAEIYNVPHKIKEQRINNMIDNFLLGDYKNMKVGELSKGNRQKVLIARALIPKPQLIFLDEPTSGIDPQSSTGLMHALHEMVINDNATVFMNTHRLQGLDGIVDAIGVMEHGELIEAGLVNDMIHARWPKLEYELHTDNDDNKDYYNLIKNMITINASTGFIELNENVKPYEVLNRLVSAGVHVNEFTCHHRTIQDLYLDKVKHGDWSDEF
;
A
#
# COMPACT_ATOMS: atom_id res chain seq x y z
N MET A 1 75.15 11.58 -16.40
CA MET A 1 75.25 10.88 -17.68
C MET A 1 73.80 10.54 -18.04
N SER A 2 73.20 11.37 -18.88
CA SER A 2 72.91 11.17 -20.28
C SER A 2 71.71 10.25 -20.50
N LYS A 3 70.62 10.55 -21.11
CA LYS A 3 70.04 11.55 -22.05
C LYS A 3 68.58 11.12 -22.19
N ASN A 4 67.64 12.04 -22.15
CA ASN A 4 66.73 12.50 -23.18
C ASN A 4 66.28 11.44 -24.21
N GLU A 5 64.94 11.29 -24.37
CA GLU A 5 64.28 11.76 -25.57
C GLU A 5 62.77 11.73 -25.42
N THR A 6 62.22 12.90 -25.69
CA THR A 6 60.85 13.31 -25.91
C THR A 6 60.39 12.81 -27.29
N THR A 7 59.12 12.31 -27.40
CA THR A 7 58.42 12.49 -28.67
C THR A 7 56.92 12.73 -28.45
N THR A 8 56.52 13.92 -28.68
CA THR A 8 55.18 14.40 -28.97
C THR A 8 54.70 13.85 -30.31
N ASN A 9 53.46 13.44 -30.41
CA ASN A 9 52.69 13.69 -31.65
C ASN A 9 51.19 13.87 -31.33
N ALA A 10 50.75 14.96 -31.89
CA ALA A 10 49.42 15.52 -31.82
C ALA A 10 48.50 15.03 -32.97
N SER A 11 47.24 15.31 -32.77
CA SER A 11 46.15 15.47 -33.78
C SER A 11 45.55 14.21 -34.42
N THR A 12 44.26 13.99 -34.25
CA THR A 12 43.31 14.60 -35.19
C THR A 12 41.88 14.60 -34.60
N VAL A 13 41.28 15.75 -34.61
CA VAL A 13 39.83 16.00 -34.44
C VAL A 13 39.12 15.48 -35.69
N SER A 14 38.01 14.76 -35.52
CA SER A 14 37.03 14.58 -36.59
C SER A 14 35.64 14.69 -35.98
N THR A 15 35.05 15.83 -36.20
CA THR A 15 33.62 16.14 -36.10
C THR A 15 32.86 15.41 -37.21
N ASN A 16 31.75 14.75 -36.86
CA ASN A 16 30.64 14.63 -37.79
C ASN A 16 29.32 14.71 -37.01
N ALA A 17 28.58 15.72 -37.38
CA ALA A 17 27.20 16.00 -37.03
C ALA A 17 26.26 15.32 -38.04
N SER A 18 25.00 15.31 -37.70
CA SER A 18 23.79 14.95 -38.48
C SER A 18 23.31 13.51 -38.26
N THR A 19 22.07 13.24 -38.00
CA THR A 19 20.80 13.87 -38.39
C THR A 19 19.67 13.34 -37.54
N ASN A 20 18.73 14.18 -37.17
CA ASN A 20 17.39 13.86 -36.68
C ASN A 20 16.63 12.95 -37.66
N THR A 21 15.92 11.94 -37.13
CA THR A 21 14.72 11.44 -37.81
C THR A 21 13.65 11.07 -36.77
N THR A 22 12.66 11.92 -36.70
CA THR A 22 11.35 11.72 -36.09
C THR A 22 10.58 10.70 -36.91
N ILE A 23 10.12 9.63 -36.32
CA ILE A 23 9.07 8.80 -36.93
C ILE A 23 7.92 8.67 -35.91
N ALA A 24 6.87 9.41 -36.22
CA ALA A 24 5.54 9.18 -35.67
C ALA A 24 4.91 8.00 -36.43
N ASN A 25 4.44 7.00 -35.70
CA ASN A 25 3.57 5.99 -36.26
C ASN A 25 2.26 5.94 -35.50
N THR A 26 1.26 6.58 -36.11
CA THR A 26 -0.16 6.41 -35.82
C THR A 26 -0.61 5.12 -36.52
N THR A 27 -1.15 4.18 -35.75
CA THR A 27 -1.88 3.06 -36.34
C THR A 27 -3.28 3.03 -35.77
N ALA A 28 -4.22 3.43 -36.59
CA ALA A 28 -5.65 3.23 -36.40
C ALA A 28 -6.00 1.76 -36.61
N ASN A 29 -6.73 1.16 -35.69
CA ASN A 29 -7.29 -0.16 -35.88
C ASN A 29 -8.78 -0.03 -36.17
N THR A 30 -9.13 -0.40 -37.39
CA THR A 30 -10.47 -0.52 -37.93
C THR A 30 -11.08 -1.84 -37.48
N ILE A 31 -12.22 -1.77 -36.84
CA ILE A 31 -13.06 -2.92 -36.50
C ILE A 31 -13.82 -3.34 -37.76
N SER A 32 -13.65 -4.59 -38.18
CA SER A 32 -14.46 -5.22 -39.21
C SER A 32 -15.38 -6.27 -38.55
N THR A 33 -16.66 -5.97 -38.55
CA THR A 33 -17.76 -6.89 -38.26
C THR A 33 -18.09 -7.71 -39.51
N THR A 34 -18.06 -9.03 -39.39
CA THR A 34 -18.76 -9.91 -40.35
C THR A 34 -19.73 -10.80 -39.59
N ALA A 35 -20.99 -10.56 -39.85
CA ALA A 35 -22.09 -11.43 -39.51
C ALA A 35 -22.11 -12.62 -40.47
N ASN A 36 -22.40 -13.79 -39.97
CA ASN A 36 -22.96 -14.87 -40.80
C ASN A 36 -24.06 -15.61 -40.03
N THR A 37 -25.20 -15.55 -40.62
CA THR A 37 -26.47 -16.25 -40.34
C THR A 37 -26.41 -17.64 -40.93
N ASP A 38 -27.13 -18.55 -40.31
CA ASP A 38 -28.01 -19.64 -40.79
C ASP A 38 -27.83 -20.88 -39.90
N SER A 39 -28.78 -21.59 -39.48
CA SER A 39 -30.21 -21.89 -39.69
C SER A 39 -30.59 -22.95 -38.66
N ALA A 40 -31.65 -22.78 -38.01
CA ALA A 40 -32.90 -23.52 -37.93
C ALA A 40 -32.88 -25.04 -37.79
N SER A 41 -33.50 -25.55 -36.74
CA SER A 41 -34.70 -26.41 -36.77
C SER A 41 -35.01 -27.02 -35.40
N THR A 42 -36.13 -26.70 -34.90
CA THR A 42 -37.38 -27.40 -34.67
C THR A 42 -37.48 -28.33 -33.48
N ALA A 43 -38.45 -27.94 -32.68
CA ALA A 43 -39.61 -28.67 -32.13
C ALA A 43 -39.29 -29.66 -30.99
N SER A 44 -40.08 -29.85 -29.96
CA SER A 44 -41.48 -29.49 -29.64
C SER A 44 -41.78 -29.90 -28.21
N THR A 45 -42.65 -29.13 -27.55
CA THR A 45 -43.81 -29.56 -26.69
C THR A 45 -43.52 -30.62 -25.60
N ASP A 46 -43.94 -30.45 -24.38
CA ASP A 46 -45.30 -30.41 -23.89
C ASP A 46 -45.36 -29.98 -22.39
N THR A 47 -46.23 -29.09 -22.11
CA THR A 47 -47.27 -28.91 -21.12
C THR A 47 -47.46 -29.98 -20.04
N THR A 48 -47.69 -29.54 -18.81
CA THR A 48 -48.89 -29.63 -17.95
C THR A 48 -48.53 -29.11 -16.56
N ASN A 49 -49.13 -28.06 -16.09
CA ASN A 49 -50.39 -27.85 -15.38
C ASN A 49 -50.53 -28.54 -14.02
N ALA A 50 -50.75 -27.76 -13.04
CA ALA A 50 -51.83 -27.63 -12.08
C ALA A 50 -51.30 -27.18 -10.72
N SER A 51 -51.63 -26.06 -10.26
CA SER A 51 -52.86 -25.48 -9.66
C SER A 51 -52.96 -25.67 -8.16
N ASN A 52 -53.17 -24.51 -7.52
CA ASN A 52 -53.97 -24.24 -6.32
C ASN A 52 -53.45 -24.71 -4.97
N THR A 53 -53.48 -23.90 -3.94
CA THR A 53 -54.59 -23.10 -3.39
C THR A 53 -54.12 -22.07 -2.41
N ALA A 54 -54.83 -21.00 -2.39
CA ALA A 54 -54.79 -19.90 -1.43
C ALA A 54 -55.15 -20.34 0.00
N ASN A 55 -54.69 -19.62 0.97
CA ASN A 55 -55.58 -19.08 2.00
C ASN A 55 -54.98 -17.84 2.70
N THR A 56 -55.75 -16.85 2.66
CA THR A 56 -55.98 -15.65 3.46
C THR A 56 -55.80 -15.86 4.96
N ASP A 57 -55.23 -14.90 5.69
CA ASP A 57 -55.97 -13.91 6.49
C ASP A 57 -55.04 -12.95 7.28
N THR A 58 -55.31 -11.70 7.04
CA THR A 58 -55.66 -10.57 7.91
C THR A 58 -54.66 -10.05 8.96
N THR A 59 -54.35 -8.79 8.68
CA THR A 59 -54.33 -7.60 9.59
C THR A 59 -53.36 -7.50 10.75
N ASN A 60 -52.43 -6.55 10.72
CA ASN A 60 -52.61 -5.31 11.49
C ASN A 60 -51.58 -4.25 11.12
N ALA A 61 -52.10 -3.09 10.77
CA ALA A 61 -51.36 -1.85 10.65
C ALA A 61 -50.98 -1.35 12.05
N SER A 62 -49.73 -0.91 12.18
CA SER A 62 -49.42 0.06 13.22
C SER A 62 -48.38 1.02 12.67
N THR A 63 -48.85 2.19 12.35
CA THR A 63 -48.10 3.42 12.14
C THR A 63 -47.37 3.79 13.40
N ASN A 64 -46.05 4.01 13.34
CA ASN A 64 -45.40 4.85 14.31
C ASN A 64 -44.42 5.81 13.62
N ASN A 65 -44.80 7.07 13.67
CA ASN A 65 -44.02 8.25 13.45
C ASN A 65 -42.69 8.19 14.21
N THR A 66 -41.59 8.39 13.53
CA THR A 66 -40.34 8.71 14.18
C THR A 66 -39.98 10.17 13.92
N THR A 67 -40.10 10.93 14.96
CA THR A 67 -39.71 12.34 15.09
C THR A 67 -38.19 12.42 15.04
N ILE A 68 -37.68 13.25 14.15
CA ILE A 68 -36.30 13.70 14.14
C ILE A 68 -36.11 14.69 15.26
N THR A 69 -35.26 14.41 16.25
CA THR A 69 -34.79 15.38 17.20
C THR A 69 -33.31 15.61 16.98
N ASP A 70 -33.00 16.82 16.51
CA ASP A 70 -31.71 17.46 16.59
C ASP A 70 -31.24 17.52 18.05
N ASN A 71 -30.04 17.02 18.32
CA ASN A 71 -29.36 17.30 19.57
C ASN A 71 -27.96 17.88 19.29
N LYS A 72 -27.93 19.20 19.20
CA LYS A 72 -26.75 20.03 19.46
C LYS A 72 -26.60 20.20 20.97
N ASN A 73 -25.40 19.96 21.43
CA ASN A 73 -24.75 20.34 22.68
C ASN A 73 -24.28 19.17 23.54
N ALA A 74 -23.00 18.92 23.48
CA ALA A 74 -22.30 18.36 24.62
C ALA A 74 -21.00 19.15 24.84
N SER A 75 -21.07 19.95 25.86
CA SER A 75 -20.03 20.71 26.51
C SER A 75 -18.97 19.78 27.07
N THR A 76 -17.73 20.07 26.77
CA THR A 76 -16.53 19.50 27.38
C THR A 76 -16.39 19.94 28.82
N THR A 77 -16.48 19.01 29.74
CA THR A 77 -15.90 19.16 31.09
C THR A 77 -14.86 18.01 31.24
N ALA A 78 -13.60 18.42 31.26
CA ALA A 78 -12.49 17.53 31.60
C ALA A 78 -12.54 17.25 33.10
N THR A 79 -12.77 16.01 33.46
CA THR A 79 -12.47 15.50 34.80
C THR A 79 -11.45 14.37 34.63
N ALA A 80 -10.23 14.69 35.03
CA ALA A 80 -9.19 13.68 35.18
C ALA A 80 -9.59 12.74 36.32
N ASN A 81 -9.74 11.44 36.02
CA ASN A 81 -9.44 10.39 36.97
C ASN A 81 -9.60 9.01 36.33
N ASN A 82 -8.57 8.18 36.51
CA ASN A 82 -8.48 6.75 36.22
C ASN A 82 -8.60 6.35 34.73
N ALA A 83 -7.45 6.39 34.05
CA ALA A 83 -7.23 5.68 32.80
C ALA A 83 -7.30 4.17 33.05
N SER A 84 -8.49 3.61 32.97
CA SER A 84 -8.68 2.27 32.45
C SER A 84 -8.23 2.33 31.00
N THR A 85 -7.09 1.71 30.67
CA THR A 85 -6.61 1.55 29.30
C THR A 85 -7.61 0.69 28.54
N ALA A 86 -8.67 1.30 28.03
CA ALA A 86 -9.53 0.65 27.06
C ALA A 86 -8.67 0.43 25.81
N SER A 87 -8.51 -0.84 25.43
CA SER A 87 -7.80 -1.22 24.21
C SER A 87 -8.45 -0.52 23.02
N LYS A 88 -7.61 0.14 22.21
CA LYS A 88 -8.08 0.78 20.98
C LYS A 88 -8.26 -0.33 19.94
N ALA A 89 -9.45 -0.45 19.39
CA ALA A 89 -9.74 -1.35 18.28
C ALA A 89 -9.78 -0.55 16.98
N TYR A 90 -9.05 -1.02 15.97
CA TYR A 90 -8.97 -0.39 14.66
C TYR A 90 -9.59 -1.31 13.60
N SER A 91 -10.48 -0.78 12.78
CA SER A 91 -11.07 -1.50 11.65
C SER A 91 -10.86 -0.69 10.38
N ILE A 92 -10.19 -1.29 9.40
CA ILE A 92 -9.95 -0.69 8.10
C ILE A 92 -11.16 -0.96 7.21
N PRO A 93 -11.80 0.06 6.63
CA PRO A 93 -12.86 -0.12 5.64
C PRO A 93 -12.32 -0.80 4.37
N SER A 94 -13.19 -1.53 3.64
CA SER A 94 -12.84 -2.08 2.35
C SER A 94 -12.77 -0.99 1.29
N THR A 95 -11.73 -0.98 0.46
CA THR A 95 -11.55 -0.03 -0.64
C THR A 95 -11.93 -0.59 -2.00
N HIS A 96 -11.95 -1.93 -2.14
CA HIS A 96 -12.06 -2.60 -3.44
C HIS A 96 -13.18 -3.64 -3.55
N THR A 97 -13.84 -4.00 -2.45
CA THR A 97 -14.90 -5.04 -2.44
C THR A 97 -16.16 -4.56 -1.72
N GLU A 98 -17.33 -5.01 -2.19
CA GLU A 98 -18.60 -4.78 -1.49
C GLU A 98 -18.61 -5.47 -0.11
N GLU A 99 -19.32 -4.88 0.86
CA GLU A 99 -19.28 -5.10 2.31
C GLU A 99 -19.52 -6.53 2.86
N SER A 100 -19.54 -7.59 2.08
CA SER A 100 -19.99 -8.90 2.57
C SER A 100 -18.93 -9.98 2.80
N SER A 101 -17.65 -9.69 2.64
CA SER A 101 -16.59 -10.67 2.87
C SER A 101 -16.01 -10.59 4.29
N ASN A 102 -15.72 -11.76 4.90
CA ASN A 102 -14.95 -11.83 6.13
C ASN A 102 -13.63 -11.05 5.98
N PRO A 103 -13.19 -10.33 7.01
CA PRO A 103 -11.89 -9.68 6.95
C PRO A 103 -10.78 -10.72 6.74
N MET A 104 -9.77 -10.35 5.92
CA MET A 104 -8.64 -11.25 5.68
C MET A 104 -7.81 -11.44 6.94
N ILE A 105 -7.61 -10.37 7.72
CA ILE A 105 -6.89 -10.41 9.00
C ILE A 105 -7.77 -9.78 10.07
N ARG A 106 -7.91 -10.45 11.20
CA ARG A 106 -8.54 -9.91 12.41
C ARG A 106 -7.75 -10.34 13.63
N THR A 107 -7.46 -9.40 14.52
CA THR A 107 -6.84 -9.67 15.81
C THR A 107 -7.71 -9.17 16.94
N GLU A 108 -7.72 -9.89 18.05
CA GLU A 108 -8.47 -9.57 19.26
C GLU A 108 -7.55 -9.63 20.46
N HIS A 109 -7.20 -8.46 21.01
CA HIS A 109 -6.35 -8.34 22.22
C HIS A 109 -5.03 -9.10 22.09
N LEU A 110 -4.48 -9.20 20.86
CA LEU A 110 -3.30 -9.99 20.56
C LEU A 110 -2.10 -9.46 21.33
N THR A 111 -1.54 -10.31 22.19
CA THR A 111 -0.47 -9.92 23.11
C THR A 111 0.64 -10.96 23.10
N LYS A 112 1.89 -10.49 23.09
CA LYS A 112 3.08 -11.36 23.18
C LYS A 112 4.08 -10.84 24.19
N LYS A 113 4.44 -11.73 25.12
CA LYS A 113 5.59 -11.56 26.04
C LYS A 113 6.71 -12.50 25.66
N ILE A 114 7.94 -12.02 25.63
CA ILE A 114 9.16 -12.80 25.39
C ILE A 114 10.14 -12.47 26.54
N ASN A 115 10.58 -13.48 27.27
CA ASN A 115 11.46 -13.33 28.42
C ASN A 115 10.98 -12.27 29.43
N GLY A 116 9.69 -12.24 29.69
CA GLY A 116 9.05 -11.28 30.60
C GLY A 116 8.80 -9.88 30.00
N LYS A 117 9.42 -9.55 28.87
CA LYS A 117 9.21 -8.27 28.18
C LYS A 117 7.97 -8.34 27.28
N LEU A 118 7.13 -7.34 27.36
CA LEU A 118 5.99 -7.14 26.48
C LEU A 118 6.48 -6.63 25.12
N ILE A 119 6.23 -7.40 24.06
CA ILE A 119 6.68 -7.09 22.69
C ILE A 119 5.52 -6.65 21.80
N VAL A 120 4.35 -7.27 21.97
CA VAL A 120 3.09 -6.85 21.36
C VAL A 120 2.08 -6.75 22.48
N ASN A 121 1.41 -5.62 22.58
CA ASN A 121 0.50 -5.29 23.66
C ASN A 121 -0.88 -4.96 23.12
N ASP A 122 -1.82 -5.87 23.37
CA ASP A 122 -3.26 -5.64 23.20
C ASP A 122 -3.66 -5.17 21.78
N LEU A 123 -3.04 -5.76 20.74
CA LEU A 123 -3.27 -5.40 19.34
C LEU A 123 -4.66 -5.89 18.90
N THR A 124 -5.55 -4.96 18.61
CA THR A 124 -6.87 -5.23 18.01
C THR A 124 -7.00 -4.49 16.70
N LEU A 125 -6.99 -5.24 15.58
CA LEU A 125 -6.92 -4.74 14.21
C LEU A 125 -7.74 -5.61 13.28
N THR A 126 -8.46 -4.99 12.35
CA THR A 126 -9.21 -5.67 11.28
C THR A 126 -8.77 -5.11 9.93
N ILE A 127 -8.36 -6.00 9.01
CA ILE A 127 -7.93 -5.66 7.65
C ILE A 127 -8.80 -6.43 6.66
N PRO A 128 -9.48 -5.74 5.72
CA PRO A 128 -10.33 -6.38 4.73
C PRO A 128 -9.50 -7.18 3.70
N ALA A 129 -10.15 -8.09 3.00
CA ALA A 129 -9.56 -8.75 1.83
C ALA A 129 -9.34 -7.76 0.69
N GLY A 130 -8.35 -8.03 -0.17
CA GLY A 130 -8.06 -7.21 -1.34
C GLY A 130 -7.54 -5.81 -0.98
N SER A 131 -6.75 -5.67 0.08
CA SER A 131 -6.14 -4.41 0.50
C SER A 131 -4.64 -4.52 0.70
N MET A 132 -3.94 -3.42 0.52
CA MET A 132 -2.52 -3.29 0.80
C MET A 132 -2.31 -2.48 2.07
N PHE A 133 -1.89 -3.17 3.14
CA PHE A 133 -1.68 -2.60 4.46
C PHE A 133 -0.20 -2.55 4.83
N ALA A 134 0.28 -1.40 5.32
CA ALA A 134 1.63 -1.25 5.85
C ALA A 134 1.63 -0.98 7.35
N LEU A 135 2.32 -1.84 8.12
CA LEU A 135 2.60 -1.62 9.54
C LEU A 135 3.92 -0.84 9.67
N LEU A 136 3.80 0.41 10.07
CA LEU A 136 4.90 1.36 10.21
C LEU A 136 5.40 1.42 11.64
N GLY A 137 6.64 1.78 11.83
CA GLY A 137 7.21 2.02 13.17
C GLY A 137 8.71 1.78 13.21
N PRO A 138 9.37 2.21 14.30
CA PRO A 138 10.81 2.06 14.46
C PRO A 138 11.23 0.59 14.62
N ASN A 139 12.53 0.36 14.57
CA ASN A 139 13.08 -0.95 14.89
C ASN A 139 12.78 -1.32 16.35
N GLY A 140 12.34 -2.56 16.55
CA GLY A 140 11.95 -3.02 17.90
C GLY A 140 10.53 -2.66 18.34
N ALA A 141 9.74 -1.96 17.51
CA ALA A 141 8.33 -1.63 17.83
C ALA A 141 7.40 -2.85 17.96
N GLY A 142 7.83 -4.04 17.51
CA GLY A 142 7.03 -5.26 17.58
C GLY A 142 6.49 -5.76 16.22
N LYS A 143 6.76 -5.05 15.11
CA LYS A 143 6.24 -5.34 13.77
C LYS A 143 6.48 -6.79 13.31
N THR A 144 7.74 -7.22 13.26
CA THR A 144 8.11 -8.61 12.88
C THR A 144 7.47 -9.64 13.81
N THR A 145 7.38 -9.32 15.11
CA THR A 145 6.71 -10.21 16.08
C THR A 145 5.23 -10.33 15.79
N THR A 146 4.57 -9.22 15.43
CA THR A 146 3.16 -9.22 15.01
C THR A 146 2.96 -10.11 13.79
N THR A 147 3.81 -9.99 12.77
CA THR A 147 3.71 -10.86 11.59
C THR A 147 3.94 -12.33 11.93
N ARG A 148 4.89 -12.65 12.80
CA ARG A 148 5.09 -14.04 13.26
C ARG A 148 3.90 -14.62 14.02
N LEU A 149 3.16 -13.78 14.75
CA LEU A 149 1.90 -14.17 15.41
C LEU A 149 0.81 -14.45 14.37
N LEU A 150 0.64 -13.54 13.38
CA LEU A 150 -0.35 -13.68 12.33
C LEU A 150 -0.11 -14.88 11.40
N THR A 151 1.15 -15.25 11.19
CA THR A 151 1.53 -16.42 10.36
C THR A 151 1.58 -17.74 11.14
N GLY A 152 1.33 -17.70 12.46
CA GLY A 152 1.41 -18.88 13.33
C GLY A 152 2.85 -19.38 13.52
N MET A 153 3.88 -18.59 13.21
CA MET A 153 5.28 -18.90 13.54
C MET A 153 5.58 -18.67 15.01
N LEU A 154 4.70 -17.95 15.70
CA LEU A 154 4.80 -17.65 17.10
C LEU A 154 3.42 -17.67 17.74
N HIS A 155 3.27 -18.33 18.89
CA HIS A 155 2.01 -18.35 19.62
C HIS A 155 1.81 -17.09 20.45
N PRO A 156 0.60 -16.52 20.49
CA PRO A 156 0.29 -15.40 21.36
C PRO A 156 0.39 -15.80 22.85
N SER A 157 0.69 -14.83 23.71
CA SER A 157 0.61 -15.00 25.15
C SER A 157 -0.82 -14.79 25.66
N LYS A 158 -1.60 -13.95 24.94
CA LYS A 158 -3.03 -13.68 25.17
C LYS A 158 -3.65 -13.22 23.85
N GLY A 159 -4.98 -13.28 23.77
CA GLY A 159 -5.73 -12.83 22.61
C GLY A 159 -5.65 -13.82 21.44
N HIS A 160 -6.25 -13.45 20.32
CA HIS A 160 -6.47 -14.31 19.18
C HIS A 160 -6.12 -13.60 17.88
N ALA A 161 -5.70 -14.37 16.88
CA ALA A 161 -5.54 -13.91 15.50
C ALA A 161 -6.37 -14.80 14.57
N TYR A 162 -7.05 -14.19 13.63
CA TYR A 162 -7.89 -14.87 12.66
C TYR A 162 -7.45 -14.48 11.25
N ILE A 163 -7.39 -15.47 10.37
CA ILE A 163 -7.09 -15.30 8.95
C ILE A 163 -8.28 -15.84 8.15
N ASN A 164 -8.87 -15.01 7.32
CA ASN A 164 -10.08 -15.33 6.55
C ASN A 164 -11.21 -15.92 7.44
N GLY A 165 -11.37 -15.36 8.64
CA GLY A 165 -12.35 -15.79 9.63
C GLY A 165 -11.97 -17.03 10.45
N ILE A 166 -10.86 -17.72 10.14
CA ILE A 166 -10.40 -18.92 10.84
C ILE A 166 -9.31 -18.57 11.85
N GLU A 167 -9.45 -19.00 13.08
CA GLU A 167 -8.44 -18.74 14.13
C GLU A 167 -7.11 -19.41 13.80
N MET A 168 -6.02 -18.66 13.92
CA MET A 168 -4.65 -19.14 13.76
C MET A 168 -4.20 -19.87 15.02
N ASN A 169 -4.09 -21.19 14.94
CA ASN A 169 -3.62 -22.05 16.02
C ASN A 169 -2.90 -23.29 15.45
N ASP A 170 -2.49 -24.24 16.30
CA ASP A 170 -1.74 -25.43 15.88
C ASP A 170 -2.54 -26.33 14.92
N ASN A 171 -3.85 -26.39 15.06
CA ASN A 171 -4.70 -27.24 14.24
C ASN A 171 -4.97 -26.66 12.86
N THR A 172 -5.12 -25.34 12.75
CA THR A 172 -5.51 -24.62 11.54
C THR A 172 -4.32 -23.99 10.80
N GLY A 173 -3.21 -23.80 11.50
CA GLY A 173 -2.06 -23.05 10.99
C GLY A 173 -1.44 -23.65 9.72
N SER A 174 -1.47 -24.96 9.54
CA SER A 174 -0.95 -25.62 8.33
C SER A 174 -1.80 -25.29 7.11
N GLU A 175 -3.12 -25.37 7.24
CA GLU A 175 -4.07 -25.03 6.18
C GLU A 175 -4.01 -23.55 5.83
N LEU A 176 -4.03 -22.68 6.83
CA LEU A 176 -3.96 -21.23 6.65
C LEU A 176 -2.66 -20.80 5.96
N ARG A 177 -1.51 -21.40 6.28
CA ARG A 177 -0.27 -21.13 5.55
C ARG A 177 -0.30 -21.54 4.09
N GLY A 178 -1.20 -22.43 3.71
CA GLY A 178 -1.42 -22.82 2.31
C GLY A 178 -1.94 -21.67 1.42
N ILE A 179 -2.63 -20.70 2.01
CA ILE A 179 -3.11 -19.50 1.28
C ILE A 179 -2.18 -18.30 1.42
N MET A 180 -1.06 -18.44 2.16
CA MET A 180 -0.13 -17.35 2.46
C MET A 180 1.15 -17.43 1.64
N GLY A 181 1.63 -16.26 1.23
CA GLY A 181 3.00 -16.04 0.79
C GLY A 181 3.76 -15.31 1.88
N ILE A 182 4.81 -15.92 2.43
CA ILE A 182 5.49 -15.39 3.61
C ILE A 182 6.97 -15.11 3.29
N GLN A 183 7.35 -13.84 3.45
CA GLN A 183 8.75 -13.39 3.45
C GLN A 183 8.95 -12.57 4.74
N VAL A 184 9.20 -13.23 5.87
CA VAL A 184 9.41 -12.58 7.17
C VAL A 184 10.81 -12.87 7.68
N ASP A 185 11.19 -14.09 7.74
CA ASP A 185 12.54 -14.52 8.11
C ASP A 185 12.90 -15.63 7.13
N GLY A 186 14.09 -15.68 6.75
CA GLY A 186 14.51 -16.84 6.00
C GLY A 186 15.64 -16.53 5.05
N ASN A 187 16.48 -17.51 4.95
CA ASN A 187 17.53 -17.53 3.97
C ASN A 187 17.02 -18.29 2.76
N ALA A 188 17.26 -17.77 1.57
CA ALA A 188 17.22 -18.57 0.38
C ALA A 188 18.28 -19.67 0.50
N TYR A 189 18.11 -20.77 -0.25
CA TYR A 189 19.13 -21.81 -0.31
C TYR A 189 20.34 -21.29 -1.07
N ASN A 190 21.35 -20.83 -0.34
CA ASN A 190 22.50 -20.12 -0.89
C ASN A 190 23.31 -20.92 -1.91
N ASN A 191 23.31 -22.24 -1.81
CA ASN A 191 24.04 -23.16 -2.72
C ASN A 191 23.26 -23.52 -3.99
N MET A 192 21.99 -23.15 -4.07
CA MET A 192 21.12 -23.37 -5.22
C MET A 192 21.10 -22.10 -6.10
N THR A 193 20.86 -22.30 -7.40
CA THR A 193 20.64 -21.17 -8.31
C THR A 193 19.31 -20.48 -8.03
N VAL A 194 19.10 -19.29 -8.61
CA VAL A 194 17.82 -18.59 -8.51
C VAL A 194 16.68 -19.45 -9.03
N ILE A 195 16.85 -20.04 -10.22
CA ILE A 195 15.81 -20.87 -10.82
C ILE A 195 15.53 -22.13 -9.99
N ASP A 196 16.57 -22.80 -9.46
CA ASP A 196 16.39 -23.98 -8.60
C ASP A 196 15.68 -23.64 -7.30
N ASN A 197 15.96 -22.47 -6.71
CA ASN A 197 15.24 -21.98 -5.54
C ASN A 197 13.74 -21.80 -5.82
N LEU A 198 13.40 -21.17 -6.95
CA LEU A 198 12.00 -20.94 -7.32
C LEU A 198 11.30 -22.25 -7.68
N ASP A 199 11.99 -23.16 -8.38
CA ASP A 199 11.46 -24.48 -8.75
C ASP A 199 11.14 -25.32 -7.51
N LEU A 200 12.08 -25.40 -6.56
CA LEU A 200 11.88 -26.10 -5.29
C LEU A 200 10.66 -25.60 -4.53
N TRP A 201 10.50 -24.27 -4.45
CA TRP A 201 9.35 -23.71 -3.75
C TRP A 201 8.04 -23.89 -4.51
N ALA A 202 8.08 -23.88 -5.85
CA ALA A 202 6.93 -24.25 -6.66
C ALA A 202 6.49 -25.70 -6.41
N GLU A 203 7.43 -26.63 -6.23
CA GLU A 203 7.14 -28.02 -5.83
C GLU A 203 6.56 -28.09 -4.40
N ILE A 204 7.17 -27.41 -3.43
CA ILE A 204 6.70 -27.40 -2.03
C ILE A 204 5.25 -26.89 -1.93
N TYR A 205 4.88 -25.88 -2.72
CA TYR A 205 3.54 -25.34 -2.79
C TYR A 205 2.62 -26.08 -3.79
N ASN A 206 3.05 -27.22 -4.34
CA ASN A 206 2.28 -28.02 -5.30
C ASN A 206 1.76 -27.21 -6.49
N VAL A 207 2.57 -26.31 -7.04
CA VAL A 207 2.22 -25.57 -8.26
C VAL A 207 2.07 -26.56 -9.41
N PRO A 208 0.94 -26.59 -10.14
CA PRO A 208 0.73 -27.55 -11.21
C PRO A 208 1.82 -27.47 -12.29
N HIS A 209 2.38 -28.61 -12.68
CA HIS A 209 3.49 -28.70 -13.65
C HIS A 209 3.22 -27.94 -14.95
N LYS A 210 1.96 -27.91 -15.42
CA LYS A 210 1.57 -27.24 -16.68
C LYS A 210 1.83 -25.72 -16.68
N ILE A 211 1.82 -25.09 -15.49
CA ILE A 211 1.96 -23.63 -15.32
C ILE A 211 3.23 -23.26 -14.55
N LYS A 212 3.94 -24.25 -13.99
CA LYS A 212 5.09 -24.03 -13.10
C LYS A 212 6.19 -23.24 -13.79
N GLU A 213 6.62 -23.69 -14.95
CA GLU A 213 7.70 -23.05 -15.72
C GLU A 213 7.32 -21.61 -16.11
N GLN A 214 6.11 -21.40 -16.62
CA GLN A 214 5.62 -20.06 -16.95
C GLN A 214 5.60 -19.16 -15.72
N ARG A 215 5.15 -19.68 -14.58
CA ARG A 215 5.07 -18.90 -13.33
C ARG A 215 6.46 -18.52 -12.81
N ILE A 216 7.43 -19.44 -12.88
CA ILE A 216 8.82 -19.17 -12.52
C ILE A 216 9.42 -18.11 -13.44
N ASN A 217 9.24 -18.23 -14.76
CA ASN A 217 9.73 -17.25 -15.71
C ASN A 217 9.09 -15.87 -15.46
N ASN A 218 7.79 -15.79 -15.23
CA ASN A 218 7.12 -14.52 -14.87
C ASN A 218 7.73 -13.89 -13.60
N MET A 219 8.07 -14.70 -12.59
CA MET A 219 8.74 -14.18 -11.39
C MET A 219 10.15 -13.67 -11.70
N ILE A 220 10.90 -14.38 -12.51
CA ILE A 220 12.25 -13.97 -12.95
C ILE A 220 12.18 -12.63 -13.70
N ASP A 221 11.22 -12.48 -14.60
CA ASP A 221 11.05 -11.27 -15.41
C ASP A 221 10.56 -10.09 -14.56
N ASN A 222 9.52 -10.27 -13.76
CA ASN A 222 8.94 -9.22 -12.90
C ASN A 222 9.95 -8.67 -11.89
N PHE A 223 10.87 -9.53 -11.40
CA PHE A 223 11.89 -9.10 -10.44
C PHE A 223 13.24 -8.75 -11.09
N LEU A 224 13.33 -8.73 -12.43
CA LEU A 224 14.54 -8.44 -13.18
C LEU A 224 15.71 -9.35 -12.75
N LEU A 225 15.44 -10.65 -12.62
CA LEU A 225 16.41 -11.67 -12.21
C LEU A 225 16.96 -12.48 -13.41
N GLY A 226 16.65 -12.11 -14.65
CA GLY A 226 17.02 -12.83 -15.86
C GLY A 226 18.52 -13.12 -15.97
N ASP A 227 19.36 -12.11 -15.77
CA ASP A 227 20.82 -12.24 -15.83
C ASP A 227 21.40 -13.09 -14.68
N TYR A 228 20.65 -13.28 -13.61
CA TYR A 228 21.05 -13.96 -12.39
C TYR A 228 20.45 -15.37 -12.26
N LYS A 229 19.56 -15.79 -13.18
CA LYS A 229 18.76 -17.00 -13.02
C LYS A 229 19.58 -18.27 -12.75
N ASN A 230 20.78 -18.38 -13.33
CA ASN A 230 21.68 -19.51 -13.17
C ASN A 230 22.79 -19.28 -12.14
N MET A 231 22.81 -18.11 -11.46
CA MET A 231 23.74 -17.82 -10.39
C MET A 231 23.24 -18.39 -9.07
N LYS A 232 24.16 -18.81 -8.20
CA LYS A 232 23.82 -19.21 -6.84
C LYS A 232 23.34 -18.01 -6.04
N VAL A 233 22.29 -18.22 -5.27
CA VAL A 233 21.70 -17.14 -4.47
C VAL A 233 22.69 -16.56 -3.46
N GLY A 234 23.63 -17.38 -2.95
CA GLY A 234 24.71 -16.93 -2.06
C GLY A 234 25.67 -15.92 -2.69
N GLU A 235 25.78 -15.87 -4.01
CA GLU A 235 26.67 -14.99 -4.78
C GLU A 235 25.98 -13.66 -5.16
N LEU A 236 24.66 -13.55 -4.95
CA LEU A 236 23.89 -12.36 -5.29
C LEU A 236 24.13 -11.21 -4.31
N SER A 237 23.92 -9.98 -4.79
CA SER A 237 23.80 -8.80 -3.92
C SER A 237 22.67 -8.98 -2.90
N LYS A 238 22.71 -8.23 -1.82
CA LYS A 238 21.63 -8.24 -0.80
C LYS A 238 20.26 -7.95 -1.43
N GLY A 239 20.19 -6.97 -2.34
CA GLY A 239 18.94 -6.61 -3.03
C GLY A 239 18.41 -7.71 -3.94
N ASN A 240 19.28 -8.34 -4.77
CA ASN A 240 18.84 -9.43 -5.64
C ASN A 240 18.45 -10.67 -4.82
N ARG A 241 19.11 -10.95 -3.72
CA ARG A 241 18.71 -12.01 -2.79
C ARG A 241 17.32 -11.73 -2.19
N GLN A 242 17.04 -10.47 -1.81
CA GLN A 242 15.73 -10.05 -1.31
C GLN A 242 14.65 -10.27 -2.38
N LYS A 243 14.91 -9.92 -3.65
CA LYS A 243 14.00 -10.17 -4.77
C LYS A 243 13.68 -11.67 -4.91
N VAL A 244 14.67 -12.56 -4.78
CA VAL A 244 14.44 -14.02 -4.81
C VAL A 244 13.55 -14.47 -3.66
N LEU A 245 13.75 -13.95 -2.45
CA LEU A 245 12.91 -14.29 -1.29
C LEU A 245 11.45 -13.87 -1.48
N ILE A 246 11.23 -12.70 -2.06
CA ILE A 246 9.88 -12.21 -2.35
C ILE A 246 9.26 -13.03 -3.49
N ALA A 247 9.98 -13.23 -4.61
CA ALA A 247 9.52 -14.07 -5.71
C ALA A 247 9.08 -15.46 -5.24
N ARG A 248 9.86 -16.06 -4.33
CA ARG A 248 9.54 -17.34 -3.69
C ARG A 248 8.20 -17.29 -2.93
N ALA A 249 7.94 -16.22 -2.17
CA ALA A 249 6.69 -16.06 -1.45
C ALA A 249 5.49 -15.89 -2.37
N LEU A 250 5.69 -15.35 -3.57
CA LEU A 250 4.64 -15.09 -4.56
C LEU A 250 4.39 -16.25 -5.54
N ILE A 251 5.30 -17.22 -5.61
CA ILE A 251 5.20 -18.38 -6.52
C ILE A 251 3.85 -19.11 -6.43
N PRO A 252 3.28 -19.38 -5.23
CA PRO A 252 2.00 -20.07 -5.11
C PRO A 252 0.80 -19.26 -5.56
N LYS A 253 0.96 -17.96 -5.86
CA LYS A 253 -0.13 -16.99 -6.11
C LYS A 253 -1.07 -16.90 -4.89
N PRO A 254 -0.55 -16.46 -3.74
CA PRO A 254 -1.24 -16.50 -2.47
C PRO A 254 -2.38 -15.48 -2.40
N GLN A 255 -3.38 -15.76 -1.54
CA GLN A 255 -4.46 -14.81 -1.24
C GLN A 255 -4.02 -13.76 -0.20
N LEU A 256 -3.05 -14.10 0.65
CA LEU A 256 -2.50 -13.22 1.68
C LEU A 256 -0.97 -13.25 1.63
N ILE A 257 -0.37 -12.08 1.56
CA ILE A 257 1.07 -11.89 1.41
C ILE A 257 1.62 -11.17 2.64
N PHE A 258 2.58 -11.79 3.32
CA PHE A 258 3.31 -11.18 4.44
C PHE A 258 4.74 -10.87 4.03
N LEU A 259 5.13 -9.60 4.16
CA LEU A 259 6.46 -9.11 3.81
C LEU A 259 7.08 -8.34 4.98
N ASP A 260 8.31 -8.66 5.33
CA ASP A 260 9.07 -7.93 6.34
C ASP A 260 10.20 -7.16 5.67
N GLU A 261 10.13 -5.82 5.72
CA GLU A 261 11.08 -4.90 5.09
C GLU A 261 11.34 -5.22 3.60
N PRO A 262 10.29 -5.31 2.74
CA PRO A 262 10.43 -5.84 1.37
C PRO A 262 11.40 -5.04 0.51
N THR A 263 11.53 -3.74 0.73
CA THR A 263 12.40 -2.84 -0.07
C THR A 263 13.81 -2.67 0.52
N SER A 264 14.12 -3.34 1.64
CA SER A 264 15.43 -3.21 2.28
C SER A 264 16.56 -3.76 1.42
N GLY A 265 17.55 -2.92 1.09
CA GLY A 265 18.70 -3.29 0.28
C GLY A 265 18.43 -3.41 -1.21
N ILE A 266 17.22 -3.08 -1.66
CA ILE A 266 16.86 -2.97 -3.07
C ILE A 266 17.09 -1.52 -3.51
N ASP A 267 17.54 -1.33 -4.75
CA ASP A 267 17.69 0.00 -5.35
C ASP A 267 16.32 0.68 -5.54
N PRO A 268 16.28 2.03 -5.61
CA PRO A 268 15.00 2.76 -5.68
C PRO A 268 14.11 2.35 -6.85
N GLN A 269 14.67 2.17 -8.04
CA GLN A 269 13.90 1.80 -9.23
C GLN A 269 13.26 0.40 -9.09
N SER A 270 14.04 -0.57 -8.63
CA SER A 270 13.55 -1.93 -8.36
C SER A 270 12.55 -1.96 -7.20
N SER A 271 12.73 -1.11 -6.17
CA SER A 271 11.76 -0.95 -5.09
C SER A 271 10.41 -0.48 -5.60
N THR A 272 10.40 0.56 -6.43
CA THR A 272 9.16 1.08 -7.04
C THR A 272 8.49 -0.01 -7.89
N GLY A 273 9.24 -0.73 -8.73
CA GLY A 273 8.70 -1.83 -9.53
C GLY A 273 8.10 -2.96 -8.68
N LEU A 274 8.75 -3.31 -7.57
CA LEU A 274 8.22 -4.29 -6.61
C LEU A 274 6.89 -3.83 -6.01
N MET A 275 6.81 -2.58 -5.54
CA MET A 275 5.60 -2.05 -4.91
C MET A 275 4.43 -2.02 -5.90
N HIS A 276 4.68 -1.61 -7.15
CA HIS A 276 3.66 -1.68 -8.21
C HIS A 276 3.20 -3.10 -8.50
N ALA A 277 4.13 -4.07 -8.61
CA ALA A 277 3.76 -5.46 -8.85
C ALA A 277 2.88 -6.04 -7.71
N LEU A 278 3.17 -5.69 -6.45
CA LEU A 278 2.34 -6.07 -5.31
C LEU A 278 0.95 -5.41 -5.37
N HIS A 279 0.89 -4.15 -5.73
CA HIS A 279 -0.37 -3.41 -5.89
C HIS A 279 -1.23 -3.99 -7.02
N GLU A 280 -0.62 -4.37 -8.14
CA GLU A 280 -1.33 -5.07 -9.23
C GLU A 280 -1.92 -6.41 -8.78
N MET A 281 -1.23 -7.17 -7.92
CA MET A 281 -1.78 -8.40 -7.35
C MET A 281 -3.00 -8.13 -6.44
N VAL A 282 -3.02 -6.99 -5.72
CA VAL A 282 -4.18 -6.57 -4.94
C VAL A 282 -5.36 -6.29 -5.88
N ILE A 283 -5.16 -5.49 -6.91
CA ILE A 283 -6.24 -5.08 -7.83
C ILE A 283 -6.72 -6.24 -8.71
N ASN A 284 -5.81 -6.99 -9.32
CA ASN A 284 -6.15 -7.97 -10.36
C ASN A 284 -6.48 -9.35 -9.79
N ASP A 285 -5.86 -9.74 -8.67
CA ASP A 285 -5.99 -11.08 -8.08
C ASP A 285 -6.76 -11.05 -6.75
N ASN A 286 -7.22 -9.89 -6.30
CA ASN A 286 -7.83 -9.66 -4.98
C ASN A 286 -6.96 -10.19 -3.82
N ALA A 287 -5.64 -10.15 -3.99
CA ALA A 287 -4.70 -10.53 -2.96
C ALA A 287 -4.68 -9.47 -1.84
N THR A 288 -4.41 -9.89 -0.61
CA THR A 288 -4.19 -8.97 0.50
C THR A 288 -2.71 -8.92 0.81
N VAL A 289 -2.16 -7.73 0.97
CA VAL A 289 -0.75 -7.54 1.33
C VAL A 289 -0.66 -6.93 2.71
N PHE A 290 0.08 -7.58 3.60
CA PHE A 290 0.48 -7.07 4.91
C PHE A 290 1.99 -6.93 4.91
N MET A 291 2.49 -5.70 5.00
CA MET A 291 3.94 -5.48 5.05
C MET A 291 4.35 -4.71 6.31
N ASN A 292 5.53 -5.06 6.82
CA ASN A 292 6.21 -4.24 7.82
C ASN A 292 7.25 -3.38 7.12
N THR A 293 7.32 -2.12 7.49
CA THR A 293 8.45 -1.29 7.05
C THR A 293 8.69 -0.11 7.99
N HIS A 294 9.93 0.37 8.02
CA HIS A 294 10.30 1.66 8.58
C HIS A 294 10.56 2.69 7.47
N ARG A 295 10.56 2.26 6.19
CA ARG A 295 10.78 3.12 5.03
C ARG A 295 9.45 3.61 4.50
N LEU A 296 9.26 4.93 4.50
CA LEU A 296 8.01 5.58 4.10
C LEU A 296 7.97 5.94 2.61
N GLN A 297 9.14 6.05 1.99
CA GLN A 297 9.27 6.43 0.59
C GLN A 297 8.70 5.35 -0.35
N GLY A 298 7.90 5.79 -1.32
CA GLY A 298 7.30 4.92 -2.33
C GLY A 298 6.07 4.15 -1.87
N LEU A 299 5.50 4.51 -0.71
CA LEU A 299 4.23 3.95 -0.22
C LEU A 299 3.02 4.77 -0.70
N ASP A 300 3.22 6.08 -0.92
CA ASP A 300 2.15 7.00 -1.31
C ASP A 300 1.49 6.58 -2.63
N GLY A 301 0.17 6.57 -2.66
CA GLY A 301 -0.61 6.16 -3.83
C GLY A 301 -0.60 4.65 -4.14
N ILE A 302 0.10 3.85 -3.34
CA ILE A 302 0.23 2.40 -3.53
C ILE A 302 -0.41 1.64 -2.36
N VAL A 303 -0.20 2.13 -1.13
CA VAL A 303 -0.72 1.51 0.09
C VAL A 303 -2.09 2.11 0.42
N ASP A 304 -3.08 1.26 0.62
CA ASP A 304 -4.46 1.68 0.95
C ASP A 304 -4.58 2.15 2.40
N ALA A 305 -3.95 1.41 3.31
CA ALA A 305 -4.07 1.64 4.74
C ALA A 305 -2.74 1.45 5.45
N ILE A 306 -2.58 2.17 6.53
CA ILE A 306 -1.41 2.07 7.40
C ILE A 306 -1.81 1.81 8.85
N GLY A 307 -0.88 1.22 9.60
CA GLY A 307 -0.89 1.19 11.05
C GLY A 307 0.44 1.69 11.58
N VAL A 308 0.42 2.52 12.61
CA VAL A 308 1.63 3.00 13.28
C VAL A 308 1.81 2.25 14.59
N MET A 309 2.92 1.54 14.71
CA MET A 309 3.23 0.72 15.89
C MET A 309 4.43 1.28 16.65
N GLU A 310 4.28 1.43 17.95
CA GLU A 310 5.30 1.94 18.85
C GLU A 310 5.28 1.16 20.17
N HIS A 311 6.45 0.79 20.69
CA HIS A 311 6.61 0.07 21.96
C HIS A 311 5.67 -1.14 22.17
N GLY A 312 5.31 -1.80 21.09
CA GLY A 312 4.42 -2.97 21.10
C GLY A 312 2.94 -2.62 20.96
N GLU A 313 2.57 -1.36 20.90
CA GLU A 313 1.19 -0.90 20.79
C GLU A 313 0.88 -0.35 19.39
N LEU A 314 -0.33 -0.59 18.90
CA LEU A 314 -0.84 0.07 17.70
C LEU A 314 -1.41 1.42 18.11
N ILE A 315 -0.68 2.50 17.76
CA ILE A 315 -1.06 3.86 18.17
C ILE A 315 -2.20 4.40 17.32
N GLU A 316 -2.15 4.07 16.02
CA GLU A 316 -3.13 4.51 15.05
C GLU A 316 -3.18 3.55 13.86
N ALA A 317 -4.36 3.39 13.26
CA ALA A 317 -4.50 2.72 11.96
C ALA A 317 -5.75 3.24 11.23
N GLY A 318 -5.68 3.26 9.90
CA GLY A 318 -6.76 3.73 9.06
C GLY A 318 -6.39 3.74 7.57
N LEU A 319 -7.35 4.08 6.73
CA LEU A 319 -7.09 4.38 5.32
C LEU A 319 -6.23 5.64 5.23
N VAL A 320 -5.22 5.61 4.38
CA VAL A 320 -4.25 6.72 4.22
C VAL A 320 -4.97 8.03 3.90
N ASN A 321 -5.88 8.01 2.92
CA ASN A 321 -6.62 9.20 2.51
C ASN A 321 -7.50 9.77 3.63
N ASP A 322 -8.20 8.90 4.38
CA ASP A 322 -9.06 9.33 5.49
C ASP A 322 -8.25 9.95 6.62
N MET A 323 -7.09 9.37 6.93
CA MET A 323 -6.18 9.90 7.94
C MET A 323 -5.60 11.25 7.54
N ILE A 324 -5.23 11.43 6.26
CA ILE A 324 -4.76 12.71 5.70
C ILE A 324 -5.87 13.76 5.79
N HIS A 325 -7.08 13.44 5.28
CA HIS A 325 -8.21 14.38 5.30
C HIS A 325 -8.67 14.76 6.71
N ALA A 326 -8.61 13.83 7.65
CA ALA A 326 -8.96 14.13 9.05
C ALA A 326 -8.00 15.14 9.70
N ARG A 327 -6.71 15.10 9.32
CA ARG A 327 -5.68 16.01 9.87
C ARG A 327 -5.56 17.31 9.10
N TRP A 328 -5.59 17.21 7.77
CA TRP A 328 -5.42 18.35 6.86
C TRP A 328 -6.63 18.43 5.92
N PRO A 329 -7.79 18.93 6.43
CA PRO A 329 -9.04 18.96 5.65
C PRO A 329 -9.00 19.97 4.50
N LYS A 330 -8.03 20.90 4.51
CA LYS A 330 -7.84 21.89 3.48
C LYS A 330 -6.60 21.57 2.64
N LEU A 331 -6.69 21.87 1.34
CA LEU A 331 -5.54 21.83 0.47
C LEU A 331 -4.60 22.98 0.80
N GLU A 332 -3.33 22.68 0.91
CA GLU A 332 -2.25 23.64 1.11
C GLU A 332 -1.51 23.87 -0.19
N TYR A 333 -1.02 25.10 -0.40
CA TYR A 333 -0.32 25.50 -1.60
C TYR A 333 0.99 26.18 -1.23
N GLU A 334 2.00 25.95 -2.06
CA GLU A 334 3.28 26.62 -2.03
C GLU A 334 3.34 27.63 -3.16
N LEU A 335 3.79 28.85 -2.90
CA LEU A 335 3.88 29.94 -3.86
C LEU A 335 5.30 30.46 -3.88
N HIS A 336 5.96 30.37 -5.02
CA HIS A 336 7.27 30.95 -5.28
C HIS A 336 7.17 32.06 -6.33
N THR A 337 7.82 33.18 -6.05
CA THR A 337 7.86 34.37 -6.93
C THR A 337 9.30 34.82 -7.14
N ASP A 338 9.55 35.66 -8.15
CA ASP A 338 10.89 36.23 -8.39
C ASP A 338 11.44 37.06 -7.21
N ASN A 339 10.58 37.41 -6.25
CA ASN A 339 10.89 38.28 -5.13
C ASN A 339 10.45 37.69 -3.80
N ASP A 340 10.88 36.45 -3.52
CA ASP A 340 10.47 35.70 -2.31
C ASP A 340 10.90 36.37 -1.00
N ASP A 341 11.91 37.25 -1.03
CA ASP A 341 12.36 38.05 0.11
C ASP A 341 11.40 39.18 0.46
N ASN A 342 10.60 39.68 -0.53
CA ASN A 342 9.60 40.73 -0.32
C ASN A 342 8.19 40.13 -0.49
N LYS A 343 7.61 39.71 0.61
CA LYS A 343 6.26 39.12 0.66
C LYS A 343 5.11 40.13 0.56
N ASP A 344 5.33 41.35 0.06
CA ASP A 344 4.29 42.39 -0.10
C ASP A 344 3.15 41.93 -1.02
N TYR A 345 3.42 40.99 -1.93
CA TYR A 345 2.39 40.39 -2.79
C TYR A 345 1.30 39.65 -2.00
N TYR A 346 1.56 39.19 -0.78
CA TYR A 346 0.53 38.60 0.08
C TYR A 346 -0.59 39.58 0.41
N ASN A 347 -0.29 40.88 0.45
CA ASN A 347 -1.30 41.90 0.66
C ASN A 347 -2.35 41.96 -0.48
N LEU A 348 -1.98 41.50 -1.70
CA LEU A 348 -2.87 41.49 -2.86
C LEU A 348 -3.89 40.35 -2.75
N ILE A 349 -3.56 39.26 -2.05
CA ILE A 349 -4.35 38.03 -1.98
C ILE A 349 -4.84 37.70 -0.55
N LYS A 350 -4.55 38.56 0.44
CA LYS A 350 -4.87 38.31 1.86
C LYS A 350 -6.36 37.99 2.16
N ASN A 351 -7.27 38.44 1.30
CA ASN A 351 -8.72 38.15 1.44
C ASN A 351 -9.10 36.81 0.76
N MET A 352 -8.17 36.19 0.04
CA MET A 352 -8.38 34.97 -0.72
C MET A 352 -7.71 33.76 -0.05
N ILE A 353 -6.76 34.02 0.84
CA ILE A 353 -5.90 32.98 1.44
C ILE A 353 -5.80 33.15 2.95
N THR A 354 -5.40 32.07 3.59
CA THR A 354 -4.88 32.04 4.97
C THR A 354 -3.51 31.40 4.95
N ILE A 355 -2.54 31.97 5.68
CA ILE A 355 -1.22 31.34 5.81
C ILE A 355 -1.26 30.46 7.05
N ASN A 356 -0.98 29.16 6.87
CA ASN A 356 -0.87 28.24 7.99
C ASN A 356 0.38 28.59 8.80
N ALA A 357 0.18 29.02 10.04
CA ALA A 357 1.27 29.50 10.90
C ALA A 357 2.30 28.39 11.24
N SER A 358 1.89 27.14 11.19
CA SER A 358 2.74 25.99 11.52
C SER A 358 3.60 25.53 10.35
N THR A 359 3.09 25.59 9.13
CA THR A 359 3.73 25.07 7.93
C THR A 359 4.26 26.18 7.01
N GLY A 360 3.71 27.38 7.09
CA GLY A 360 4.00 28.48 6.19
C GLY A 360 3.30 28.37 4.83
N PHE A 361 2.53 27.29 4.60
CA PHE A 361 1.79 27.09 3.37
C PHE A 361 0.53 27.96 3.30
N ILE A 362 0.06 28.15 2.08
CA ILE A 362 -1.15 28.91 1.76
C ILE A 362 -2.36 27.98 1.76
N GLU A 363 -3.36 28.26 2.57
CA GLU A 363 -4.69 27.65 2.47
C GLU A 363 -5.63 28.62 1.73
N LEU A 364 -6.40 28.10 0.78
CA LEU A 364 -7.40 28.92 0.11
C LEU A 364 -8.64 29.08 0.99
N ASN A 365 -9.20 30.29 1.03
CA ASN A 365 -10.45 30.56 1.70
C ASN A 365 -11.62 29.87 0.96
N GLU A 366 -12.76 29.72 1.65
CA GLU A 366 -13.95 29.08 1.08
C GLU A 366 -14.32 29.72 -0.27
N ASN A 367 -14.63 28.86 -1.24
CA ASN A 367 -15.00 29.20 -2.61
C ASN A 367 -13.92 29.85 -3.49
N VAL A 368 -12.71 30.10 -2.99
CA VAL A 368 -11.59 30.59 -3.81
C VAL A 368 -10.97 29.45 -4.59
N LYS A 369 -10.75 29.66 -5.87
CA LYS A 369 -10.09 28.71 -6.76
C LYS A 369 -8.62 29.09 -6.98
N PRO A 370 -7.71 28.11 -7.15
CA PRO A 370 -6.28 28.37 -7.38
C PRO A 370 -6.01 29.37 -8.51
N TYR A 371 -6.75 29.26 -9.61
CA TYR A 371 -6.59 30.16 -10.76
C TYR A 371 -6.95 31.62 -10.45
N GLU A 372 -7.84 31.89 -9.50
CA GLU A 372 -8.24 33.24 -9.09
C GLU A 372 -7.11 33.94 -8.35
N VAL A 373 -6.39 33.19 -7.50
CA VAL A 373 -5.19 33.66 -6.82
C VAL A 373 -4.10 34.01 -7.84
N LEU A 374 -3.83 33.09 -8.77
CA LEU A 374 -2.86 33.31 -9.84
C LEU A 374 -3.22 34.52 -10.70
N ASN A 375 -4.46 34.63 -11.15
CA ASN A 375 -4.92 35.78 -11.95
C ASN A 375 -4.73 37.09 -11.20
N ARG A 376 -5.00 37.12 -9.91
CA ARG A 376 -4.83 38.31 -9.08
C ARG A 376 -3.39 38.75 -8.98
N LEU A 377 -2.47 37.79 -8.77
CA LEU A 377 -1.03 38.05 -8.69
C LEU A 377 -0.47 38.53 -10.03
N VAL A 378 -0.72 37.79 -11.10
CA VAL A 378 -0.22 38.10 -12.44
C VAL A 378 -0.76 39.46 -12.96
N SER A 379 -2.06 39.74 -12.71
CA SER A 379 -2.66 41.04 -13.09
C SER A 379 -2.07 42.22 -12.31
N ALA A 380 -1.49 41.99 -11.16
CA ALA A 380 -0.78 42.99 -10.37
C ALA A 380 0.72 43.10 -10.73
N GLY A 381 1.18 42.35 -11.73
CA GLY A 381 2.58 42.37 -12.19
C GLY A 381 3.51 41.50 -11.34
N VAL A 382 3.00 40.59 -10.53
CA VAL A 382 3.81 39.62 -9.77
C VAL A 382 4.20 38.48 -10.71
N HIS A 383 5.48 38.21 -10.82
CA HIS A 383 6.00 37.07 -11.57
C HIS A 383 5.96 35.84 -10.67
N VAL A 384 5.03 34.92 -10.94
CA VAL A 384 4.85 33.66 -10.23
C VAL A 384 5.68 32.60 -10.93
N ASN A 385 6.66 32.03 -10.22
CA ASN A 385 7.50 30.96 -10.72
C ASN A 385 6.84 29.60 -10.51
N GLU A 386 6.21 29.43 -9.33
CA GLU A 386 5.56 28.18 -8.97
C GLU A 386 4.34 28.45 -8.05
N PHE A 387 3.26 27.73 -8.30
CA PHE A 387 2.09 27.69 -7.42
C PHE A 387 1.59 26.24 -7.39
N THR A 388 2.08 25.46 -6.44
CA THR A 388 1.92 24.01 -6.40
C THR A 388 1.06 23.60 -5.21
N CYS A 389 0.12 22.68 -5.43
CA CYS A 389 -0.62 22.05 -4.36
C CYS A 389 0.30 21.09 -3.60
N HIS A 390 0.44 21.33 -2.31
CA HIS A 390 1.18 20.44 -1.43
C HIS A 390 0.31 19.24 -1.06
N HIS A 391 0.69 18.06 -1.56
CA HIS A 391 0.04 16.80 -1.25
C HIS A 391 0.67 16.18 0.00
N ARG A 392 -0.13 16.03 1.03
CA ARG A 392 0.30 15.34 2.26
C ARG A 392 0.55 13.87 1.98
N THR A 393 1.56 13.33 2.62
CA THR A 393 2.11 11.99 2.38
C THR A 393 1.96 11.13 3.64
N ILE A 394 2.21 9.82 3.49
CA ILE A 394 2.36 8.88 4.61
C ILE A 394 3.49 9.34 5.54
N GLN A 395 4.54 9.96 4.97
CA GLN A 395 5.63 10.50 5.77
C GLN A 395 5.15 11.66 6.67
N ASP A 396 4.30 12.55 6.16
CA ASP A 396 3.72 13.63 6.98
C ASP A 396 2.86 13.06 8.11
N LEU A 397 2.02 12.04 7.81
CA LEU A 397 1.22 11.35 8.83
C LEU A 397 2.09 10.74 9.93
N TYR A 398 3.15 10.05 9.54
CA TYR A 398 4.06 9.41 10.47
C TYR A 398 4.81 10.43 11.34
N LEU A 399 5.39 11.48 10.72
CA LEU A 399 6.11 12.53 11.43
C LEU A 399 5.24 13.36 12.36
N ASP A 400 3.98 13.59 12.00
CA ASP A 400 3.02 14.27 12.87
C ASP A 400 2.79 13.49 14.17
N LYS A 401 2.70 12.16 14.09
CA LYS A 401 2.56 11.30 15.27
C LYS A 401 3.83 11.22 16.11
N VAL A 402 4.98 11.10 15.46
CA VAL A 402 6.27 10.92 16.12
C VAL A 402 6.75 12.23 16.79
N LYS A 403 6.43 13.41 16.22
CA LYS A 403 6.79 14.70 16.84
C LYS A 403 6.12 14.94 18.19
N HIS A 404 5.04 14.23 18.51
CA HIS A 404 4.41 14.25 19.82
C HIS A 404 4.94 13.19 20.79
N GLY A 405 5.93 12.40 20.39
CA GLY A 405 6.71 11.46 21.20
C GLY A 405 8.21 11.81 21.16
N ASP A 406 8.97 11.48 22.19
CA ASP A 406 10.41 11.79 22.42
C ASP A 406 11.39 11.19 21.38
N TRP A 407 11.29 11.55 20.09
CA TRP A 407 12.08 10.96 18.99
C TRP A 407 13.04 11.96 18.32
N SER A 408 13.82 12.71 19.07
CA SER A 408 14.74 13.70 18.48
C SER A 408 16.06 13.13 17.93
N ASP A 409 16.39 11.83 18.08
CA ASP A 409 17.78 11.35 17.92
C ASP A 409 18.03 10.16 16.96
N GLU A 410 17.07 9.70 16.11
CA GLU A 410 17.31 8.52 15.25
C GLU A 410 17.04 8.71 13.73
N PHE A 411 17.19 9.94 13.20
CA PHE A 411 17.14 10.15 11.74
C PHE A 411 18.37 10.84 11.21
#